data_1a4d200afc3b20d6006e6f27a694252e
#
_entry.id   1a4d200afc3b20d6006e6f27a694252e
#
_cell.length_a   1.000
_cell.length_b   1.000
_cell.length_c   1.000
_cell.angle_alpha   90.00
_cell.angle_beta   90.00
_cell.angle_gamma   90.00
#
_symmetry.space_group_name_H-M   'P 1'
#
loop_
_entity.id
_entity.type
_entity.pdbx_description
1 polymer ?
#
loop_
_entity_poly.entity_id
_entity_poly.type
_entity_poly.pdbx_seq_one_letter_code
_entity_poly.pdbx_strand_id
1 'polypeptide(L)'
;MKRLNEREIIDLFTSKINDPLLDKVKNDDVVILPVRSDLLKRMSKTSNMNIVLKSDMLVESTDVVKRMKPWQIARKAILACVSDFAAKGIRPYACLISIGIPKKYSRKNIASLAAGFTRASKEYDVHILGGDTNESKELIIDCNMMGITTLPDNRIPRRKGAQVGDLIVTSGKFGYTSSGLKIILSNLSADKTFRTKCISSVTFPKPQVEFGFKLAKYFSSSIDSSDGLSSSLYELVQKNKVDFVIDKVPLPHGLTHFASFNSINTDDLIFFGGEEYETIATVPKQNFSKLIREAKKHGIRMYHIGQVVRGNGNLIYEVKGIRKIIRNQGFLHFAK
;
A
#
# COMPACT_ATOMS: atom_id res chain seq x y z
N MET A 1 -25.80 3.93 20.39
CA MET A 1 -25.10 4.90 19.54
C MET A 1 -24.55 4.17 18.33
N LYS A 2 -24.75 4.71 17.11
CA LYS A 2 -24.13 4.16 15.89
C LYS A 2 -22.62 4.34 16.00
N ARG A 3 -21.86 3.24 15.87
CA ARG A 3 -20.40 3.28 15.86
C ARG A 3 -19.93 3.89 14.54
N LEU A 4 -19.07 4.89 14.61
CA LEU A 4 -18.48 5.53 13.42
C LEU A 4 -17.49 4.56 12.76
N ASN A 5 -17.47 4.54 11.43
CA ASN A 5 -16.40 3.90 10.67
C ASN A 5 -15.17 4.82 10.58
N GLU A 6 -14.05 4.31 10.12
CA GLU A 6 -12.79 5.04 10.02
C GLU A 6 -12.93 6.34 9.22
N ARG A 7 -13.57 6.28 8.05
CA ARG A 7 -13.78 7.44 7.18
C ARG A 7 -14.64 8.52 7.84
N GLU A 8 -15.71 8.13 8.53
CA GLU A 8 -16.55 9.06 9.33
C GLU A 8 -15.74 9.73 10.45
N ILE A 9 -14.79 9.01 11.06
CA ILE A 9 -13.89 9.55 12.10
C ILE A 9 -12.91 10.56 11.49
N ILE A 10 -12.25 10.22 10.38
CA ILE A 10 -11.33 11.11 9.67
C ILE A 10 -12.04 12.39 9.22
N ASP A 11 -13.22 12.26 8.62
CA ASP A 11 -14.01 13.41 8.18
C ASP A 11 -14.42 14.32 9.35
N LEU A 12 -14.77 13.72 10.51
CA LEU A 12 -15.10 14.48 11.72
C LEU A 12 -13.90 15.30 12.23
N PHE A 13 -12.71 14.72 12.28
CA PHE A 13 -11.50 15.44 12.69
C PHE A 13 -11.11 16.51 11.67
N THR A 14 -11.03 16.17 10.39
CA THR A 14 -10.61 17.12 9.35
C THR A 14 -11.57 18.27 9.16
N SER A 15 -12.89 18.06 9.37
CA SER A 15 -13.89 19.13 9.30
C SER A 15 -13.74 20.19 10.41
N LYS A 16 -13.04 19.88 11.49
CA LYS A 16 -12.77 20.80 12.61
C LYS A 16 -11.43 21.52 12.51
N ILE A 17 -10.54 21.03 11.66
CA ILE A 17 -9.23 21.64 11.43
C ILE A 17 -9.36 22.66 10.31
N ASN A 18 -9.28 23.94 10.68
CA ASN A 18 -9.35 25.03 9.71
C ASN A 18 -7.92 25.44 9.29
N ASP A 19 -7.30 24.62 8.42
CA ASP A 19 -5.98 24.90 7.88
C ASP A 19 -6.01 24.91 6.34
N PRO A 20 -5.62 26.03 5.69
CA PRO A 20 -5.62 26.14 4.23
C PRO A 20 -4.72 25.10 3.52
N LEU A 21 -3.71 24.55 4.19
CA LEU A 21 -2.85 23.51 3.65
C LEU A 21 -3.56 22.15 3.63
N LEU A 22 -4.42 21.88 4.61
CA LEU A 22 -5.18 20.63 4.69
C LEU A 22 -6.10 20.44 3.48
N ASP A 23 -6.70 21.50 2.96
CA ASP A 23 -7.58 21.42 1.79
C ASP A 23 -6.84 21.01 0.51
N LYS A 24 -5.55 21.30 0.43
CA LYS A 24 -4.69 20.95 -0.73
C LYS A 24 -4.22 19.51 -0.73
N VAL A 25 -4.22 18.85 0.43
CA VAL A 25 -3.59 17.53 0.61
C VAL A 25 -4.59 16.41 0.88
N LYS A 26 -5.89 16.69 0.90
CA LYS A 26 -6.95 15.72 1.22
C LYS A 26 -6.97 14.52 0.27
N ASN A 27 -7.03 13.33 0.87
CA ASN A 27 -7.38 12.06 0.22
C ASN A 27 -6.37 11.51 -0.80
N ASP A 28 -5.08 11.53 -0.47
CA ASP A 28 -4.04 10.80 -1.21
C ASP A 28 -3.19 9.96 -0.23
N ASP A 29 -2.35 9.06 -0.75
CA ASP A 29 -1.51 8.17 0.06
C ASP A 29 -0.43 8.94 0.82
N VAL A 30 -0.02 10.10 0.30
CA VAL A 30 1.00 10.97 0.91
C VAL A 30 0.59 12.44 0.87
N VAL A 31 1.09 13.21 1.80
CA VAL A 31 1.00 14.67 1.80
C VAL A 31 2.20 15.25 1.05
N ILE A 32 1.98 16.17 0.11
CA ILE A 32 3.04 16.84 -0.65
C ILE A 32 2.97 18.33 -0.39
N LEU A 33 4.03 18.86 0.20
CA LEU A 33 4.15 20.28 0.54
C LEU A 33 5.21 20.94 -0.37
N PRO A 34 4.82 21.95 -1.18
CA PRO A 34 5.79 22.74 -1.92
C PRO A 34 6.62 23.58 -0.95
N VAL A 35 7.93 23.46 -1.04
CA VAL A 35 8.83 24.28 -0.24
C VAL A 35 9.04 25.61 -0.98
N ARG A 36 8.33 26.65 -0.52
CA ARG A 36 8.49 28.03 -1.00
C ARG A 36 9.38 28.78 -0.02
N SER A 37 10.69 28.72 -0.19
CA SER A 37 11.53 29.62 0.59
C SER A 37 12.63 30.21 -0.27
N ASP A 38 12.88 31.50 -0.09
CA ASP A 38 14.00 32.21 -0.70
C ASP A 38 15.37 31.68 -0.21
N LEU A 39 15.37 31.00 0.95
CA LEU A 39 16.56 30.28 1.47
C LEU A 39 16.94 29.11 0.56
N LEU A 40 15.94 28.33 0.07
CA LEU A 40 16.20 27.19 -0.81
C LEU A 40 16.59 27.62 -2.22
N LYS A 41 16.10 28.76 -2.70
CA LYS A 41 16.55 29.37 -3.96
C LYS A 41 18.04 29.71 -3.93
N ARG A 42 18.59 30.02 -2.75
CA ARG A 42 20.02 30.27 -2.55
C ARG A 42 20.86 29.00 -2.48
N MET A 43 20.28 27.87 -2.09
CA MET A 43 20.99 26.60 -1.87
C MET A 43 20.93 25.65 -3.08
N SER A 44 19.95 25.79 -3.96
CA SER A 44 19.75 24.91 -5.11
C SER A 44 19.38 25.70 -6.36
N LYS A 45 20.00 25.36 -7.49
CA LYS A 45 19.63 25.87 -8.81
C LYS A 45 18.27 25.35 -9.30
N THR A 46 17.62 24.46 -8.55
CA THR A 46 16.30 23.88 -8.86
C THR A 46 15.20 24.69 -8.18
N SER A 47 14.34 25.28 -8.96
CA SER A 47 13.28 26.20 -8.50
C SER A 47 12.11 25.53 -7.76
N ASN A 48 11.99 24.21 -7.78
CA ASN A 48 10.87 23.47 -7.19
C ASN A 48 11.38 22.29 -6.36
N MET A 49 11.09 22.33 -5.07
CA MET A 49 11.31 21.23 -4.13
C MET A 49 9.99 20.95 -3.42
N ASN A 50 9.65 19.66 -3.30
CA ASN A 50 8.49 19.21 -2.53
C ASN A 50 8.97 18.31 -1.40
N ILE A 51 8.45 18.55 -0.20
CA ILE A 51 8.53 17.63 0.93
C ILE A 51 7.30 16.72 0.86
N VAL A 52 7.52 15.44 0.99
CA VAL A 52 6.49 14.41 0.97
C VAL A 52 6.46 13.76 2.33
N LEU A 53 5.30 13.71 2.94
CA LEU A 53 5.07 13.18 4.29
C LEU A 53 4.03 12.06 4.27
N LYS A 54 4.24 11.06 5.11
CA LYS A 54 3.29 9.99 5.39
C LYS A 54 3.42 9.58 6.84
N SER A 55 2.29 9.36 7.50
CA SER A 55 2.21 8.69 8.80
C SER A 55 1.41 7.41 8.66
N ASP A 56 1.89 6.35 9.29
CA ASP A 56 1.22 5.05 9.34
C ASP A 56 1.39 4.41 10.70
N MET A 57 0.29 3.93 11.28
CA MET A 57 0.26 3.34 12.61
C MET A 57 0.01 1.84 12.52
N LEU A 58 0.84 1.06 13.19
CA LEU A 58 0.67 -0.37 13.39
C LEU A 58 0.27 -0.63 14.84
N VAL A 59 -0.84 -1.35 15.04
CA VAL A 59 -1.38 -1.73 16.35
C VAL A 59 -1.36 -3.26 16.50
N GLU A 60 -0.83 -3.77 17.62
CA GLU A 60 -0.61 -5.22 17.82
C GLU A 60 -1.88 -6.04 17.64
N SER A 61 -3.01 -5.56 18.17
CA SER A 61 -4.28 -6.31 18.16
C SER A 61 -4.94 -6.42 16.79
N THR A 62 -4.68 -5.48 15.87
CA THR A 62 -5.29 -5.43 14.52
C THR A 62 -4.33 -5.88 13.43
N ASP A 63 -3.04 -5.54 13.54
CA ASP A 63 -2.09 -5.64 12.44
C ASP A 63 -1.05 -6.74 12.62
N VAL A 64 -1.04 -7.42 13.78
CA VAL A 64 -0.02 -8.43 14.11
C VAL A 64 -0.62 -9.82 14.30
N VAL A 65 -0.25 -10.74 13.43
CA VAL A 65 -0.62 -12.14 13.62
C VAL A 65 0.31 -12.82 14.63
N LYS A 66 -0.24 -13.77 15.42
CA LYS A 66 0.48 -14.46 16.53
C LYS A 66 1.84 -15.06 16.14
N ARG A 67 2.10 -15.33 14.88
CA ARG A 67 3.36 -15.92 14.38
C ARG A 67 4.44 -14.90 14.06
N MET A 68 4.14 -13.61 14.08
CA MET A 68 5.14 -12.57 13.79
C MET A 68 6.11 -12.42 14.96
N LYS A 69 7.38 -12.32 14.61
CA LYS A 69 8.46 -11.99 15.54
C LYS A 69 8.58 -10.47 15.68
N PRO A 70 9.06 -9.94 16.82
CA PRO A 70 9.16 -8.49 17.00
C PRO A 70 9.93 -7.75 15.88
N TRP A 71 11.01 -8.35 15.36
CA TRP A 71 11.75 -7.75 14.24
C TRP A 71 10.93 -7.67 12.93
N GLN A 72 10.00 -8.61 12.71
CA GLN A 72 9.11 -8.59 11.54
C GLN A 72 8.06 -7.48 11.68
N ILE A 73 7.54 -7.28 12.90
CA ILE A 73 6.57 -6.24 13.22
C ILE A 73 7.19 -4.86 12.98
N ALA A 74 8.37 -4.61 13.53
CA ALA A 74 9.10 -3.36 13.34
C ALA A 74 9.41 -3.07 11.86
N ARG A 75 9.82 -4.10 11.10
CA ARG A 75 10.05 -3.96 9.65
C ARG A 75 8.75 -3.65 8.90
N LYS A 76 7.65 -4.30 9.27
CA LYS A 76 6.33 -4.09 8.65
C LYS A 76 5.83 -2.66 8.83
N ALA A 77 6.01 -2.08 10.02
CA ALA A 77 5.63 -0.69 10.29
C ALA A 77 6.34 0.33 9.37
N ILE A 78 7.63 0.10 9.06
CA ILE A 78 8.35 0.94 8.08
C ILE A 78 7.87 0.65 6.67
N LEU A 79 7.65 -0.63 6.32
CA LEU A 79 7.21 -1.03 5.00
C LEU A 79 5.86 -0.40 4.62
N ALA A 80 4.92 -0.29 5.54
CA ALA A 80 3.62 0.34 5.29
C ALA A 80 3.79 1.75 4.70
N CYS A 81 4.58 2.61 5.34
CA CYS A 81 4.91 3.93 4.79
C CYS A 81 5.68 3.86 3.46
N VAL A 82 6.63 2.93 3.33
CA VAL A 82 7.44 2.80 2.11
C VAL A 82 6.58 2.41 0.91
N SER A 83 5.52 1.61 1.10
CA SER A 83 4.62 1.21 0.00
C SER A 83 3.86 2.40 -0.57
N ASP A 84 3.38 3.33 0.26
CA ASP A 84 2.77 4.58 -0.17
C ASP A 84 3.74 5.44 -0.98
N PHE A 85 4.96 5.62 -0.48
CA PHE A 85 6.00 6.34 -1.19
C PHE A 85 6.32 5.71 -2.54
N ALA A 86 6.39 4.38 -2.59
CA ALA A 86 6.63 3.64 -3.81
C ALA A 86 5.48 3.84 -4.82
N ALA A 87 4.23 3.81 -4.36
CA ALA A 87 3.08 4.07 -5.24
C ALA A 87 3.15 5.45 -5.91
N LYS A 88 3.80 6.43 -5.28
CA LYS A 88 4.00 7.79 -5.81
C LYS A 88 5.33 7.97 -6.57
N GLY A 89 6.16 6.94 -6.62
CA GLY A 89 7.47 6.99 -7.27
C GLY A 89 8.50 7.87 -6.58
N ILE A 90 8.32 8.11 -5.28
CA ILE A 90 9.17 8.96 -4.46
C ILE A 90 9.92 8.09 -3.47
N ARG A 91 11.25 8.21 -3.41
CA ARG A 91 12.03 7.52 -2.41
C ARG A 91 11.91 8.22 -1.06
N PRO A 92 11.57 7.50 0.01
CA PRO A 92 11.65 8.06 1.34
C PRO A 92 13.10 8.39 1.69
N TYR A 93 13.28 9.38 2.56
CA TYR A 93 14.61 9.80 3.01
C TYR A 93 14.82 9.49 4.49
N ALA A 94 13.86 9.88 5.33
CA ALA A 94 13.99 9.71 6.77
C ALA A 94 12.62 9.45 7.43
N CYS A 95 12.67 8.93 8.67
CA CYS A 95 11.47 8.81 9.50
C CYS A 95 11.76 9.06 10.98
N LEU A 96 10.68 9.39 11.69
CA LEU A 96 10.57 9.34 13.14
C LEU A 96 9.65 8.18 13.52
N ILE A 97 9.94 7.50 14.63
CA ILE A 97 9.16 6.36 15.09
C ILE A 97 8.72 6.60 16.52
N SER A 98 7.41 6.78 16.72
CA SER A 98 6.82 6.79 18.05
C SER A 98 6.34 5.38 18.41
N ILE A 99 6.70 4.89 19.60
CA ILE A 99 6.43 3.51 19.99
C ILE A 99 5.86 3.41 21.38
N GLY A 100 4.68 2.77 21.49
CA GLY A 100 4.09 2.33 22.75
C GLY A 100 4.46 0.88 23.02
N ILE A 101 5.15 0.61 24.15
CA ILE A 101 5.66 -0.74 24.48
C ILE A 101 4.98 -1.28 25.73
N PRO A 102 4.39 -2.52 25.66
CA PRO A 102 3.82 -3.16 26.84
C PRO A 102 4.89 -3.52 27.89
N LYS A 103 4.55 -3.37 29.18
CA LYS A 103 5.41 -3.82 30.31
C LYS A 103 5.91 -5.26 30.20
N LYS A 104 5.11 -6.14 29.58
CA LYS A 104 5.44 -7.56 29.35
C LYS A 104 6.58 -7.80 28.36
N TYR A 105 7.00 -6.77 27.59
CA TYR A 105 8.05 -6.92 26.60
C TYR A 105 9.42 -7.06 27.26
N SER A 106 10.03 -8.21 27.05
CA SER A 106 11.37 -8.49 27.57
C SER A 106 12.46 -7.70 26.85
N ARG A 107 13.62 -7.54 27.47
CA ARG A 107 14.81 -6.97 26.82
C ARG A 107 15.10 -7.63 25.46
N LYS A 108 14.89 -8.96 25.34
CA LYS A 108 15.05 -9.71 24.09
C LYS A 108 14.05 -9.26 23.01
N ASN A 109 12.80 -9.02 23.38
CA ASN A 109 11.78 -8.54 22.44
C ASN A 109 12.11 -7.13 21.97
N ILE A 110 12.53 -6.23 22.86
CA ILE A 110 12.93 -4.86 22.53
C ILE A 110 14.15 -4.85 21.58
N ALA A 111 15.17 -5.65 21.90
CA ALA A 111 16.33 -5.83 21.02
C ALA A 111 15.94 -6.38 19.63
N SER A 112 14.96 -7.28 19.59
CA SER A 112 14.43 -7.82 18.33
C SER A 112 13.67 -6.75 17.52
N LEU A 113 12.89 -5.86 18.16
CA LEU A 113 12.27 -4.71 17.49
C LEU A 113 13.35 -3.79 16.87
N ALA A 114 14.36 -3.43 17.66
CA ALA A 114 15.48 -2.59 17.20
C ALA A 114 16.20 -3.20 15.98
N ALA A 115 16.43 -4.51 16.00
CA ALA A 115 17.00 -5.22 14.83
C ALA A 115 16.09 -5.16 13.61
N GLY A 116 14.76 -5.18 13.79
CA GLY A 116 13.78 -5.03 12.72
C GLY A 116 13.82 -3.64 12.09
N PHE A 117 13.87 -2.59 12.89
CA PHE A 117 14.04 -1.21 12.44
C PHE A 117 15.35 -1.03 11.66
N THR A 118 16.47 -1.50 12.21
CA THR A 118 17.79 -1.45 11.54
C THR A 118 17.74 -2.17 10.19
N ARG A 119 17.08 -3.33 10.13
CA ARG A 119 16.92 -4.08 8.89
C ARG A 119 16.12 -3.30 7.84
N ALA A 120 14.97 -2.74 8.23
CA ALA A 120 14.11 -1.96 7.34
C ALA A 120 14.81 -0.69 6.84
N SER A 121 15.51 0.04 7.75
CA SER A 121 16.34 1.18 7.40
C SER A 121 17.33 0.87 6.27
N LYS A 122 18.06 -0.26 6.39
CA LYS A 122 19.01 -0.70 5.36
C LYS A 122 18.33 -1.20 4.08
N GLU A 123 17.21 -1.94 4.22
CA GLU A 123 16.49 -2.53 3.09
C GLU A 123 15.87 -1.46 2.18
N TYR A 124 15.36 -0.38 2.77
CA TYR A 124 14.65 0.68 2.05
C TYR A 124 15.45 1.99 1.93
N ASP A 125 16.68 2.02 2.43
CA ASP A 125 17.55 3.22 2.44
C ASP A 125 16.87 4.42 3.11
N VAL A 126 16.33 4.21 4.32
CA VAL A 126 15.61 5.21 5.11
C VAL A 126 16.36 5.48 6.41
N HIS A 127 16.68 6.74 6.69
CA HIS A 127 17.30 7.15 7.95
C HIS A 127 16.25 7.20 9.07
N ILE A 128 16.48 6.46 10.17
CA ILE A 128 15.67 6.59 11.39
C ILE A 128 16.36 7.64 12.26
N LEU A 129 15.76 8.84 12.38
CA LEU A 129 16.38 9.99 13.03
C LEU A 129 16.04 10.11 14.52
N GLY A 130 15.02 9.37 14.98
CA GLY A 130 14.57 9.42 16.37
C GLY A 130 13.11 9.04 16.48
N GLY A 131 12.43 9.57 17.48
CA GLY A 131 11.03 9.33 17.77
C GLY A 131 10.75 9.50 19.26
N ASP A 132 9.66 8.86 19.72
CA ASP A 132 9.26 8.87 21.12
C ASP A 132 8.99 7.46 21.63
N THR A 133 9.13 7.25 22.93
CA THR A 133 8.88 5.93 23.55
C THR A 133 8.05 6.09 24.80
N ASN A 134 6.92 5.37 24.83
CA ASN A 134 6.02 5.39 25.98
C ASN A 134 5.57 3.97 26.36
N GLU A 135 5.00 3.83 27.56
CA GLU A 135 4.34 2.61 28.00
C GLU A 135 2.92 2.54 27.42
N SER A 136 2.49 1.36 27.01
CA SER A 136 1.12 1.11 26.51
C SER A 136 0.60 -0.27 26.90
N LYS A 137 -0.68 -0.54 26.67
CA LYS A 137 -1.30 -1.85 26.93
C LYS A 137 -0.88 -2.92 25.92
N GLU A 138 -0.63 -2.50 24.67
CA GLU A 138 -0.22 -3.35 23.54
C GLU A 138 0.86 -2.63 22.74
N LEU A 139 1.57 -3.34 21.87
CA LEU A 139 2.56 -2.71 21.00
C LEU A 139 1.87 -1.81 19.97
N ILE A 140 2.27 -0.55 19.95
CA ILE A 140 1.85 0.44 18.94
C ILE A 140 3.11 1.03 18.33
N ILE A 141 3.17 1.10 17.01
CA ILE A 141 4.29 1.72 16.28
C ILE A 141 3.72 2.71 15.29
N ASP A 142 3.98 3.99 15.48
CA ASP A 142 3.65 5.05 14.53
C ASP A 142 4.92 5.48 13.79
N CYS A 143 4.92 5.31 12.48
CA CYS A 143 6.03 5.67 11.60
C CYS A 143 5.68 6.94 10.83
N ASN A 144 6.37 8.04 11.12
CA ASN A 144 6.24 9.32 10.43
C ASN A 144 7.38 9.47 9.44
N MET A 145 7.10 9.29 8.15
CA MET A 145 8.11 9.21 7.09
C MET A 145 8.13 10.47 6.23
N MET A 146 9.33 10.87 5.84
CA MET A 146 9.58 12.03 5.00
C MET A 146 10.39 11.63 3.77
N GLY A 147 10.05 12.21 2.63
CA GLY A 147 10.84 12.19 1.39
C GLY A 147 10.95 13.57 0.78
N ILE A 148 11.89 13.72 -0.12
CA ILE A 148 12.12 14.96 -0.85
C ILE A 148 12.14 14.64 -2.35
N THR A 149 11.46 15.47 -3.14
CA THR A 149 11.48 15.33 -4.59
C THR A 149 11.51 16.69 -5.29
N THR A 150 12.20 16.72 -6.43
CA THR A 150 12.20 17.87 -7.35
C THR A 150 11.18 17.70 -8.48
N LEU A 151 10.45 16.59 -8.50
CA LEU A 151 9.39 16.38 -9.47
C LEU A 151 8.30 17.45 -9.29
N PRO A 152 7.83 18.08 -10.38
CA PRO A 152 6.64 18.93 -10.32
C PRO A 152 5.44 18.15 -9.81
N ASP A 153 4.55 18.81 -9.07
CA ASP A 153 3.38 18.18 -8.45
C ASP A 153 2.52 17.39 -9.46
N ASN A 154 2.35 17.94 -10.66
CA ASN A 154 1.59 17.31 -11.75
C ASN A 154 2.30 16.09 -12.39
N ARG A 155 3.53 15.76 -11.99
CA ARG A 155 4.28 14.58 -12.43
C ARG A 155 4.28 13.46 -11.38
N ILE A 156 3.76 13.72 -10.20
CA ILE A 156 3.61 12.73 -9.14
C ILE A 156 2.23 12.09 -9.31
N PRO A 157 2.15 10.77 -9.58
CA PRO A 157 0.86 10.12 -9.76
C PRO A 157 0.04 10.16 -8.48
N ARG A 158 -1.20 10.61 -8.59
CA ARG A 158 -2.18 10.69 -7.50
C ARG A 158 -3.18 9.54 -7.65
N ARG A 159 -4.05 9.35 -6.66
CA ARG A 159 -5.25 8.49 -6.82
C ARG A 159 -6.16 9.01 -7.93
N LYS A 160 -6.21 10.33 -8.14
CA LYS A 160 -6.91 10.98 -9.25
C LYS A 160 -5.97 11.17 -10.44
N GLY A 161 -6.42 10.83 -11.66
CA GLY A 161 -5.65 10.99 -12.89
C GLY A 161 -5.93 9.93 -13.95
N ALA A 162 -6.63 8.83 -13.60
CA ALA A 162 -7.01 7.79 -14.54
C ALA A 162 -7.96 8.34 -15.61
N GLN A 163 -7.73 7.94 -16.86
CA GLN A 163 -8.52 8.35 -18.03
C GLN A 163 -9.05 7.13 -18.77
N VAL A 164 -10.19 7.29 -19.44
CA VAL A 164 -10.74 6.25 -20.32
C VAL A 164 -9.70 5.87 -21.38
N GLY A 165 -9.45 4.56 -21.53
CA GLY A 165 -8.43 4.01 -22.41
C GLY A 165 -7.08 3.72 -21.74
N ASP A 166 -6.89 4.14 -20.49
CA ASP A 166 -5.70 3.74 -19.70
C ASP A 166 -5.71 2.24 -19.43
N LEU A 167 -4.51 1.66 -19.39
CA LEU A 167 -4.32 0.26 -18.99
C LEU A 167 -4.04 0.19 -17.50
N ILE A 168 -4.58 -0.85 -16.83
CA ILE A 168 -4.39 -1.06 -15.39
C ILE A 168 -3.27 -2.07 -15.20
N VAL A 169 -2.28 -1.72 -14.40
CA VAL A 169 -1.12 -2.57 -14.11
C VAL A 169 -0.89 -2.72 -12.61
N THR A 170 -0.23 -3.81 -12.23
CA THR A 170 0.19 -4.04 -10.84
C THR A 170 1.60 -4.63 -10.78
N SER A 171 2.27 -4.38 -9.67
CA SER A 171 3.63 -4.87 -9.39
C SER A 171 3.67 -6.35 -9.00
N GLY A 172 2.61 -6.90 -8.41
CA GLY A 172 2.62 -8.23 -7.82
C GLY A 172 1.39 -9.08 -8.05
N LYS A 173 1.36 -10.20 -7.35
CA LYS A 173 0.29 -11.20 -7.36
C LYS A 173 -0.56 -11.06 -6.12
N PHE A 174 -1.86 -11.26 -6.27
CA PHE A 174 -2.83 -11.21 -5.18
C PHE A 174 -3.30 -12.59 -4.77
N GLY A 175 -3.52 -12.81 -3.47
CA GLY A 175 -4.03 -14.05 -2.93
C GLY A 175 -3.06 -14.84 -2.03
N TYR A 176 -1.77 -14.52 -2.00
CA TYR A 176 -0.85 -15.14 -1.04
C TYR A 176 -1.17 -14.68 0.39
N THR A 177 -1.35 -13.39 0.60
CA THR A 177 -1.55 -12.80 1.93
C THR A 177 -2.89 -13.21 2.51
N SER A 178 -3.97 -13.10 1.73
CA SER A 178 -5.30 -13.57 2.13
C SER A 178 -5.34 -15.08 2.48
N SER A 179 -4.68 -15.91 1.66
CA SER A 179 -4.54 -17.34 1.96
C SER A 179 -3.72 -17.57 3.23
N GLY A 180 -2.64 -16.80 3.42
CA GLY A 180 -1.79 -16.87 4.60
C GLY A 180 -2.54 -16.51 5.88
N LEU A 181 -3.34 -15.45 5.86
CA LEU A 181 -4.21 -15.07 6.97
C LEU A 181 -5.22 -16.17 7.30
N LYS A 182 -5.90 -16.75 6.31
CA LYS A 182 -6.82 -17.87 6.54
C LYS A 182 -6.12 -19.12 7.09
N ILE A 183 -4.90 -19.42 6.61
CA ILE A 183 -4.09 -20.52 7.16
C ILE A 183 -3.70 -20.25 8.63
N ILE A 184 -3.34 -19.03 8.98
CA ILE A 184 -2.91 -18.67 10.34
C ILE A 184 -4.10 -18.58 11.31
N LEU A 185 -5.18 -17.93 10.90
CA LEU A 185 -6.33 -17.62 11.76
C LEU A 185 -7.31 -18.78 11.86
N SER A 186 -7.55 -19.51 10.76
CA SER A 186 -8.53 -20.60 10.68
C SER A 186 -7.89 -21.99 10.55
N ASN A 187 -6.56 -22.08 10.65
CA ASN A 187 -5.78 -23.32 10.55
C ASN A 187 -6.10 -24.18 9.32
N LEU A 188 -6.34 -23.55 8.17
CA LEU A 188 -6.67 -24.24 6.92
C LEU A 188 -5.49 -25.05 6.39
N SER A 189 -5.81 -26.16 5.75
CA SER A 189 -4.82 -27.05 5.12
C SER A 189 -4.32 -26.52 3.78
N ALA A 190 -3.03 -26.68 3.53
CA ALA A 190 -2.40 -26.32 2.27
C ALA A 190 -1.16 -27.20 2.04
N ASP A 191 -0.76 -27.39 0.78
CA ASP A 191 0.52 -28.04 0.50
C ASP A 191 1.69 -27.24 1.11
N LYS A 192 2.78 -27.93 1.44
CA LYS A 192 3.91 -27.35 2.18
C LYS A 192 4.50 -26.11 1.49
N THR A 193 4.64 -26.16 0.18
CA THR A 193 5.28 -25.09 -0.60
C THR A 193 4.38 -23.84 -0.64
N PHE A 194 3.09 -24.02 -0.94
CA PHE A 194 2.10 -22.95 -0.96
C PHE A 194 1.93 -22.34 0.44
N ARG A 195 1.76 -23.19 1.48
CA ARG A 195 1.66 -22.78 2.88
C ARG A 195 2.83 -21.88 3.32
N THR A 196 4.07 -22.30 2.97
CA THR A 196 5.27 -21.53 3.35
C THR A 196 5.27 -20.15 2.70
N LYS A 197 4.93 -20.06 1.41
CA LYS A 197 4.84 -18.77 0.69
C LYS A 197 3.73 -17.88 1.28
N CYS A 198 2.55 -18.43 1.53
CA CYS A 198 1.44 -17.71 2.11
C CYS A 198 1.75 -17.16 3.51
N ILE A 199 2.30 -17.97 4.40
CA ILE A 199 2.69 -17.51 5.74
C ILE A 199 3.80 -16.46 5.65
N SER A 200 4.77 -16.63 4.73
CA SER A 200 5.82 -15.64 4.51
C SER A 200 5.27 -14.32 4.00
N SER A 201 4.27 -14.31 3.12
CA SER A 201 3.68 -13.06 2.61
C SER A 201 3.00 -12.24 3.71
N VAL A 202 2.42 -12.90 4.73
CA VAL A 202 1.82 -12.22 5.89
C VAL A 202 2.89 -11.74 6.88
N THR A 203 3.83 -12.64 7.23
CA THR A 203 4.79 -12.35 8.31
C THR A 203 6.02 -11.59 7.86
N PHE A 204 6.30 -11.58 6.58
CA PHE A 204 7.44 -10.91 5.96
C PHE A 204 7.12 -10.49 4.52
N PRO A 205 6.16 -9.57 4.31
CA PRO A 205 5.78 -9.12 2.98
C PRO A 205 6.98 -8.51 2.24
N LYS A 206 7.06 -8.76 0.92
CA LYS A 206 8.15 -8.31 0.03
C LYS A 206 7.57 -7.73 -1.26
N PRO A 207 6.91 -6.58 -1.20
CA PRO A 207 6.41 -5.93 -2.40
C PRO A 207 7.55 -5.45 -3.30
N GLN A 208 7.25 -5.25 -4.56
CA GLN A 208 8.21 -4.72 -5.52
C GLN A 208 8.21 -3.18 -5.50
N VAL A 209 8.73 -2.56 -4.44
CA VAL A 209 8.77 -1.09 -4.30
C VAL A 209 9.50 -0.39 -5.46
N GLU A 210 10.50 -1.05 -6.07
CA GLU A 210 11.19 -0.53 -7.25
C GLU A 210 10.28 -0.37 -8.47
N PHE A 211 9.17 -1.09 -8.54
CA PHE A 211 8.14 -0.88 -9.56
C PHE A 211 7.65 0.58 -9.55
N GLY A 212 7.26 1.07 -8.39
CA GLY A 212 6.85 2.47 -8.23
C GLY A 212 8.01 3.43 -8.43
N PHE A 213 9.12 3.25 -7.74
CA PHE A 213 10.26 4.18 -7.79
C PHE A 213 10.82 4.38 -9.21
N LYS A 214 10.78 3.37 -10.07
CA LYS A 214 11.30 3.45 -11.44
C LYS A 214 10.26 3.79 -12.48
N LEU A 215 9.00 3.37 -12.28
CA LEU A 215 7.98 3.36 -13.33
C LEU A 215 6.89 4.41 -13.13
N ALA A 216 6.76 5.03 -11.96
CA ALA A 216 5.68 5.97 -11.65
C ALA A 216 5.60 7.17 -12.62
N LYS A 217 6.71 7.56 -13.25
CA LYS A 217 6.74 8.60 -14.31
C LYS A 217 5.85 8.28 -15.52
N TYR A 218 5.40 7.05 -15.68
CA TYR A 218 4.50 6.61 -16.75
C TYR A 218 3.05 6.48 -16.31
N PHE A 219 2.77 6.60 -15.01
CA PHE A 219 1.44 6.41 -14.44
C PHE A 219 0.59 7.66 -14.61
N SER A 220 -0.70 7.48 -14.84
CA SER A 220 -1.72 8.53 -14.77
C SER A 220 -2.35 8.60 -13.38
N SER A 221 -2.55 7.45 -12.72
CA SER A 221 -2.92 7.36 -11.31
C SER A 221 -2.26 6.16 -10.65
N SER A 222 -2.16 6.17 -9.32
CA SER A 222 -1.61 5.05 -8.56
C SER A 222 -2.06 5.03 -7.11
N ILE A 223 -1.99 3.83 -6.53
CA ILE A 223 -2.24 3.53 -5.11
C ILE A 223 -1.44 2.29 -4.74
N ASP A 224 -1.09 2.12 -3.47
CA ASP A 224 -0.65 0.82 -2.95
C ASP A 224 -1.85 -0.04 -2.51
N SER A 225 -1.62 -1.32 -2.30
CA SER A 225 -2.65 -2.26 -1.84
C SER A 225 -2.37 -2.72 -0.42
N SER A 226 -2.86 -1.94 0.56
CA SER A 226 -2.84 -2.26 1.99
C SER A 226 -4.10 -3.01 2.42
N ASP A 227 -5.27 -2.56 1.99
CA ASP A 227 -6.58 -3.07 2.41
C ASP A 227 -7.17 -4.12 1.47
N GLY A 228 -6.43 -4.50 0.43
CA GLY A 228 -6.81 -5.47 -0.58
C GLY A 228 -7.10 -4.86 -1.95
N LEU A 229 -7.03 -5.73 -2.97
CA LEU A 229 -7.13 -5.30 -4.37
C LEU A 229 -8.45 -4.58 -4.68
N SER A 230 -9.57 -5.08 -4.16
CA SER A 230 -10.89 -4.46 -4.40
C SER A 230 -10.97 -3.06 -3.79
N SER A 231 -10.59 -2.91 -2.52
CA SER A 231 -10.61 -1.61 -1.83
C SER A 231 -9.75 -0.59 -2.56
N SER A 232 -8.52 -0.95 -2.89
CA SER A 232 -7.59 -0.06 -3.60
C SER A 232 -8.07 0.33 -5.00
N LEU A 233 -8.63 -0.62 -5.76
CA LEU A 233 -9.21 -0.31 -7.08
C LEU A 233 -10.43 0.60 -6.96
N TYR A 234 -11.29 0.39 -5.96
CA TYR A 234 -12.45 1.26 -5.72
C TYR A 234 -12.06 2.69 -5.36
N GLU A 235 -10.98 2.90 -4.60
CA GLU A 235 -10.46 4.23 -4.33
C GLU A 235 -10.09 4.95 -5.64
N LEU A 236 -9.44 4.26 -6.59
CA LEU A 236 -9.15 4.83 -7.90
C LEU A 236 -10.43 5.08 -8.72
N VAL A 237 -11.32 4.11 -8.79
CA VAL A 237 -12.59 4.19 -9.52
C VAL A 237 -13.42 5.40 -9.07
N GLN A 238 -13.63 5.56 -7.76
CA GLN A 238 -14.42 6.64 -7.18
C GLN A 238 -13.81 8.03 -7.40
N LYS A 239 -12.48 8.15 -7.26
CA LYS A 239 -11.78 9.43 -7.48
C LYS A 239 -11.82 9.89 -8.92
N ASN A 240 -11.94 8.96 -9.88
CA ASN A 240 -11.88 9.26 -11.31
C ASN A 240 -13.25 9.21 -12.01
N LYS A 241 -14.29 8.67 -11.38
CA LYS A 241 -15.66 8.54 -11.92
C LYS A 241 -15.69 7.81 -13.27
N VAL A 242 -14.96 6.69 -13.36
CA VAL A 242 -14.84 5.81 -14.52
C VAL A 242 -15.02 4.37 -14.06
N ASP A 243 -15.29 3.45 -14.98
CA ASP A 243 -15.30 2.03 -14.66
C ASP A 243 -13.92 1.40 -14.91
N PHE A 244 -13.54 0.47 -14.04
CA PHE A 244 -12.35 -0.36 -14.24
C PHE A 244 -12.81 -1.77 -14.60
N VAL A 245 -12.38 -2.27 -15.76
CA VAL A 245 -12.61 -3.65 -16.18
C VAL A 245 -11.33 -4.44 -15.96
N ILE A 246 -11.37 -5.37 -15.03
CA ILE A 246 -10.27 -6.29 -14.71
C ILE A 246 -10.55 -7.59 -15.47
N ASP A 247 -9.65 -8.02 -16.32
CA ASP A 247 -9.78 -9.21 -17.15
C ASP A 247 -8.78 -10.32 -16.82
N LYS A 248 -7.68 -9.96 -16.15
CA LYS A 248 -6.60 -10.90 -15.83
C LYS A 248 -5.86 -10.52 -14.55
N VAL A 249 -6.17 -11.18 -13.45
CA VAL A 249 -5.38 -11.02 -12.21
C VAL A 249 -4.27 -12.08 -12.16
N PRO A 250 -3.01 -11.69 -11.91
CA PRO A 250 -1.92 -12.65 -11.79
C PRO A 250 -2.05 -13.48 -10.51
N LEU A 251 -2.29 -14.78 -10.66
CA LEU A 251 -2.55 -15.68 -9.54
C LEU A 251 -1.26 -16.32 -9.00
N PRO A 252 -1.15 -16.52 -7.69
CA PRO A 252 -0.19 -17.41 -7.09
C PRO A 252 -0.33 -18.85 -7.60
N HIS A 253 0.77 -19.52 -7.87
CA HIS A 253 0.73 -20.95 -8.17
C HIS A 253 0.20 -21.71 -6.94
N GLY A 254 -0.81 -22.56 -7.12
CA GLY A 254 -1.47 -23.32 -6.05
C GLY A 254 -2.71 -22.62 -5.44
N LEU A 255 -3.01 -21.36 -5.77
CA LEU A 255 -4.14 -20.64 -5.19
C LEU A 255 -5.48 -21.32 -5.48
N THR A 256 -5.73 -21.69 -6.74
CA THR A 256 -6.99 -22.33 -7.16
C THR A 256 -7.16 -23.69 -6.47
N HIS A 257 -6.08 -24.48 -6.37
CA HIS A 257 -6.12 -25.75 -5.65
C HIS A 257 -6.41 -25.56 -4.16
N PHE A 258 -5.73 -24.61 -3.51
CA PHE A 258 -5.99 -24.26 -2.10
C PHE A 258 -7.44 -23.81 -1.88
N ALA A 259 -7.97 -22.97 -2.75
CA ALA A 259 -9.34 -22.47 -2.67
C ALA A 259 -10.35 -23.64 -2.79
N SER A 260 -10.19 -24.48 -3.81
CA SER A 260 -11.05 -25.63 -4.04
C SER A 260 -11.00 -26.63 -2.89
N PHE A 261 -9.80 -26.98 -2.41
CA PHE A 261 -9.61 -27.94 -1.32
C PHE A 261 -10.27 -27.49 -0.01
N ASN A 262 -10.31 -26.19 0.25
CA ASN A 262 -10.90 -25.62 1.48
C ASN A 262 -12.31 -25.05 1.25
N SER A 263 -12.95 -25.29 0.10
CA SER A 263 -14.29 -24.77 -0.25
C SER A 263 -14.39 -23.24 -0.14
N ILE A 264 -13.35 -22.52 -0.58
CA ILE A 264 -13.28 -21.06 -0.57
C ILE A 264 -13.44 -20.55 -2.00
N ASN A 265 -14.15 -19.44 -2.16
CA ASN A 265 -14.20 -18.76 -3.44
C ASN A 265 -12.82 -18.14 -3.76
N THR A 266 -12.27 -18.48 -4.91
CA THR A 266 -10.96 -17.97 -5.36
C THR A 266 -10.95 -16.44 -5.46
N ASP A 267 -12.05 -15.84 -5.90
CA ASP A 267 -12.15 -14.39 -6.04
C ASP A 267 -12.07 -13.66 -4.69
N ASP A 268 -12.62 -14.28 -3.62
CA ASP A 268 -12.50 -13.71 -2.28
C ASP A 268 -11.04 -13.63 -1.82
N LEU A 269 -10.23 -14.63 -2.20
CA LEU A 269 -8.79 -14.62 -1.90
C LEU A 269 -8.02 -13.58 -2.72
N ILE A 270 -8.48 -13.28 -3.93
CA ILE A 270 -7.83 -12.34 -4.85
C ILE A 270 -8.19 -10.89 -4.48
N PHE A 271 -9.48 -10.62 -4.31
CA PHE A 271 -9.99 -9.25 -4.23
C PHE A 271 -10.10 -8.69 -2.82
N PHE A 272 -10.34 -9.54 -1.82
CA PHE A 272 -10.71 -9.11 -0.47
C PHE A 272 -9.63 -9.39 0.60
N GLY A 273 -8.43 -9.77 0.16
CA GLY A 273 -7.26 -9.82 1.02
C GLY A 273 -6.70 -8.42 1.29
N GLY A 274 -5.73 -8.34 2.16
CA GLY A 274 -5.00 -7.10 2.44
C GLY A 274 -3.53 -7.38 2.72
N GLU A 275 -2.76 -6.31 2.95
CA GLU A 275 -1.34 -6.33 3.30
C GLU A 275 -0.42 -6.89 2.20
N GLU A 276 -0.83 -6.82 0.94
CA GLU A 276 0.04 -7.13 -0.18
C GLU A 276 1.12 -6.08 -0.38
N TYR A 277 0.80 -4.79 -0.09
CA TYR A 277 1.66 -3.63 -0.30
C TYR A 277 2.19 -3.50 -1.74
N GLU A 278 1.46 -4.07 -2.68
CA GLU A 278 1.79 -3.97 -4.10
C GLU A 278 1.24 -2.68 -4.70
N THR A 279 1.95 -2.09 -5.65
CA THR A 279 1.48 -0.89 -6.35
C THR A 279 0.49 -1.27 -7.46
N ILE A 280 -0.64 -0.58 -7.49
CA ILE A 280 -1.63 -0.60 -8.57
C ILE A 280 -1.58 0.76 -9.27
N ALA A 281 -1.53 0.77 -10.60
CA ALA A 281 -1.47 2.01 -11.36
C ALA A 281 -2.27 1.94 -12.65
N THR A 282 -2.72 3.10 -13.13
CA THR A 282 -3.21 3.28 -14.49
C THR A 282 -2.14 3.91 -15.37
N VAL A 283 -2.08 3.52 -16.63
CA VAL A 283 -1.04 3.92 -17.57
C VAL A 283 -1.67 4.32 -18.90
N PRO A 284 -1.45 5.54 -19.39
CA PRO A 284 -1.90 5.92 -20.73
C PRO A 284 -1.40 4.92 -21.79
N LYS A 285 -2.30 4.44 -22.65
CA LYS A 285 -1.99 3.41 -23.66
C LYS A 285 -0.73 3.76 -24.48
N GLN A 286 -0.53 5.02 -24.80
CA GLN A 286 0.65 5.53 -25.52
C GLN A 286 1.97 5.37 -24.74
N ASN A 287 1.92 5.29 -23.41
CA ASN A 287 3.10 5.11 -22.55
C ASN A 287 3.41 3.64 -22.27
N PHE A 288 2.49 2.73 -22.58
CA PHE A 288 2.59 1.33 -22.13
C PHE A 288 3.81 0.60 -22.70
N SER A 289 4.13 0.80 -23.98
CA SER A 289 5.33 0.22 -24.60
C SER A 289 6.63 0.75 -24.00
N LYS A 290 6.64 2.03 -23.58
CA LYS A 290 7.79 2.64 -22.88
C LYS A 290 7.92 2.05 -21.47
N LEU A 291 6.80 1.88 -20.78
CA LEU A 291 6.73 1.26 -19.45
C LEU A 291 7.30 -0.17 -19.47
N ILE A 292 6.85 -1.02 -20.42
CA ILE A 292 7.36 -2.40 -20.56
C ILE A 292 8.87 -2.40 -20.77
N ARG A 293 9.38 -1.54 -21.63
CA ARG A 293 10.81 -1.45 -21.93
C ARG A 293 11.63 -1.07 -20.71
N GLU A 294 11.15 -0.07 -19.95
CA GLU A 294 11.80 0.37 -18.72
C GLU A 294 11.75 -0.71 -17.63
N ALA A 295 10.60 -1.37 -17.46
CA ALA A 295 10.45 -2.50 -16.53
C ALA A 295 11.45 -3.61 -16.86
N LYS A 296 11.55 -4.00 -18.13
CA LYS A 296 12.50 -5.03 -18.59
C LYS A 296 13.96 -4.62 -18.35
N LYS A 297 14.32 -3.36 -18.62
CA LYS A 297 15.65 -2.81 -18.38
C LYS A 297 16.09 -2.94 -16.91
N HIS A 298 15.17 -2.81 -15.98
CA HIS A 298 15.44 -2.90 -14.53
C HIS A 298 15.09 -4.26 -13.92
N GLY A 299 14.73 -5.27 -14.71
CA GLY A 299 14.33 -6.59 -14.21
C GLY A 299 13.04 -6.57 -13.35
N ILE A 300 12.21 -5.53 -13.52
CA ILE A 300 10.99 -5.34 -12.76
C ILE A 300 9.86 -6.15 -13.40
N ARG A 301 9.21 -6.99 -12.59
CA ARG A 301 7.99 -7.67 -13.01
C ARG A 301 6.81 -6.71 -12.93
N MET A 302 5.94 -6.80 -13.91
CA MET A 302 4.66 -6.10 -13.91
C MET A 302 3.60 -6.97 -14.57
N TYR A 303 2.36 -6.70 -14.22
CA TYR A 303 1.21 -7.44 -14.76
C TYR A 303 0.19 -6.42 -15.27
N HIS A 304 -0.23 -6.57 -16.52
CA HIS A 304 -1.39 -5.89 -17.07
C HIS A 304 -2.62 -6.68 -16.60
N ILE A 305 -3.55 -6.00 -15.92
CA ILE A 305 -4.70 -6.66 -15.27
C ILE A 305 -6.04 -6.19 -15.80
N GLY A 306 -6.10 -5.17 -16.65
CA GLY A 306 -7.34 -4.63 -17.17
C GLY A 306 -7.21 -3.25 -17.78
N GLN A 307 -8.36 -2.60 -17.98
CA GLN A 307 -8.42 -1.29 -18.61
C GLN A 307 -9.48 -0.37 -17.99
N VAL A 308 -9.27 0.92 -18.14
CA VAL A 308 -10.21 1.96 -17.72
C VAL A 308 -11.20 2.22 -18.86
N VAL A 309 -12.49 2.15 -18.57
CA VAL A 309 -13.55 2.38 -19.56
C VAL A 309 -14.50 3.47 -19.08
N ARG A 310 -15.31 3.99 -20.01
CA ARG A 310 -16.38 4.94 -19.65
C ARG A 310 -17.38 4.24 -18.74
N GLY A 311 -17.77 4.88 -17.66
CA GLY A 311 -18.74 4.34 -16.70
C GLY A 311 -19.02 5.28 -15.54
N ASN A 312 -19.66 4.76 -14.52
CA ASN A 312 -20.20 5.52 -13.38
C ASN A 312 -19.54 5.19 -12.04
N GLY A 313 -18.39 4.55 -12.07
CA GLY A 313 -17.65 4.22 -10.84
C GLY A 313 -17.78 2.77 -10.40
N ASN A 314 -17.80 1.82 -11.34
CA ASN A 314 -17.88 0.39 -11.06
C ASN A 314 -16.53 -0.31 -11.23
N LEU A 315 -16.29 -1.30 -10.38
CA LEU A 315 -15.23 -2.29 -10.57
C LEU A 315 -15.85 -3.56 -11.16
N ILE A 316 -15.47 -3.89 -12.39
CA ILE A 316 -16.00 -5.02 -13.15
C ILE A 316 -14.91 -6.06 -13.32
N TYR A 317 -15.21 -7.31 -12.98
CA TYR A 317 -14.33 -8.44 -13.28
C TYR A 317 -14.92 -9.23 -14.44
N GLU A 318 -14.15 -9.35 -15.51
CA GLU A 318 -14.54 -10.04 -16.74
C GLU A 318 -13.71 -11.31 -16.94
N VAL A 319 -14.37 -12.46 -16.89
CA VAL A 319 -13.72 -13.75 -17.10
C VAL A 319 -14.53 -14.56 -18.13
N LYS A 320 -13.87 -15.00 -19.20
CA LYS A 320 -14.51 -15.78 -20.29
C LYS A 320 -15.77 -15.12 -20.85
N GLY A 321 -15.78 -13.80 -20.97
CA GLY A 321 -16.91 -13.03 -21.47
C GLY A 321 -18.04 -12.79 -20.46
N ILE A 322 -17.93 -13.31 -19.25
CA ILE A 322 -18.90 -13.04 -18.17
C ILE A 322 -18.41 -11.88 -17.34
N ARG A 323 -19.24 -10.84 -17.22
CA ARG A 323 -18.97 -9.65 -16.41
C ARG A 323 -19.70 -9.74 -15.08
N LYS A 324 -18.99 -9.47 -13.99
CA LYS A 324 -19.58 -9.32 -12.66
C LYS A 324 -19.02 -8.08 -11.98
N ILE A 325 -19.86 -7.38 -11.26
CA ILE A 325 -19.43 -6.27 -10.40
C ILE A 325 -18.77 -6.87 -9.16
N ILE A 326 -17.54 -6.45 -8.87
CA ILE A 326 -16.86 -6.77 -7.63
C ILE A 326 -17.32 -5.75 -6.60
N ARG A 327 -17.75 -6.21 -5.43
CA ARG A 327 -18.14 -5.32 -4.32
C ARG A 327 -16.92 -4.59 -3.75
N ASN A 328 -17.13 -3.38 -3.23
CA ASN A 328 -16.12 -2.68 -2.46
C ASN A 328 -15.97 -3.35 -1.10
N GLN A 329 -14.96 -4.18 -0.95
CA GLN A 329 -14.66 -4.92 0.28
C GLN A 329 -13.16 -5.08 0.41
N GLY A 330 -12.65 -4.80 1.61
CA GLY A 330 -11.27 -4.99 2.03
C GLY A 330 -11.21 -5.08 3.55
N PHE A 331 -10.03 -4.93 4.11
CA PHE A 331 -9.89 -4.75 5.54
C PHE A 331 -10.50 -3.40 5.94
N LEU A 332 -11.32 -3.39 6.98
CA LEU A 332 -11.96 -2.17 7.49
C LEU A 332 -11.75 -2.10 8.99
N HIS A 333 -11.07 -1.06 9.44
CA HIS A 333 -11.06 -0.68 10.84
C HIS A 333 -12.48 -0.30 11.28
N PHE A 334 -12.83 -0.60 12.53
CA PHE A 334 -14.14 -0.31 13.12
C PHE A 334 -15.34 -1.00 12.43
N ALA A 335 -15.09 -2.00 11.56
CA ALA A 335 -16.16 -2.87 11.08
C ALA A 335 -16.79 -3.66 12.24
N LYS A 336 -18.11 -3.93 12.12
CA LYS A 336 -18.90 -4.66 13.13
C LYS A 336 -18.52 -6.13 13.16
#